data_09c252de2721cc15592f900fa8393ab3
#
_entry.id   09c252de2721cc15592f900fa8393ab3
#
_cell.length_a   1.000
_cell.length_b   1.000
_cell.length_c   1.000
_cell.angle_alpha   90.00
_cell.angle_beta   90.00
_cell.angle_gamma   90.00
#
_symmetry.space_group_name_H-M   'P 1'
#
loop_
_entity.id
_entity.type
_entity.pdbx_description
1 polymer ?
#
loop_
_entity_poly.entity_id
_entity_poly.type
_entity_poly.pdbx_seq_one_letter_code
_entity_poly.pdbx_strand_id
1 'polypeptide(L)'
;MSLGSNTPGNRMKAMQSSTFLSRLRRDQKGNALAIVAASVIPLVGAIGGGVDLTRAYMAEARLAQACDAAALAGRKVMTKDDTDAGGTVLDNSTADQEIQKFLDYNFPEGKFDTGEITRTAQVDDDGELTITLATTISTQLLRIAGIQSMDINAECSARRSGVNVDVVLVVDVTGSMAWDIDSGSGSDNERMIALQDASKEFLDILKELQDQLSSSGLRVRVGIVPYSQGVNIGKLLYAENPSYIDYSGEPYSTNIGEPYMATVSGKYAWKNYAVTGSWDDENLDLDQFVSLGLAETTPANPYAWKGCIEARSTVTTIDASSAPYTTIPAGAWDVIDAVPGAEIDGQVAPKWRPYFASPWSGSSVGGVTVTGNKYRPNATYMDITKQPWANLNWRMQNDSSTYTSKAVRYDTSYSSLTASSHYKDGVATTGPNKNCPNEAKLLTQIDADGVTTLGSYIDALKPTGGTYHDLGMYWGLALISPGAPFPNDSTYLAPGHTGEERGVNRYLVFMSDGEIDPGISYSAYSQYLWDHRTKSNTTEPKAEHRGRFLMICKAAQMQGIKVATVAFATSIGTTDKNAIKECASSPDDAYVAETAEDLNEAFQKIAQNIGYLRVSK
;
A
#
# COMPACT_ATOMS: atom_id res chain seq x y z
N MET A 1 43.39 128.30 33.70
CA MET A 1 42.29 129.14 34.10
C MET A 1 40.99 128.37 34.05
N SER A 2 40.42 128.24 35.16
CA SER A 2 39.03 128.39 35.58
C SER A 2 38.14 127.15 35.20
N LEU A 3 37.91 126.21 36.09
CA LEU A 3 36.79 126.15 37.02
C LEU A 3 35.42 125.78 36.32
N GLY A 4 34.84 124.83 36.85
CA GLY A 4 33.42 124.66 36.82
C GLY A 4 32.90 123.27 37.08
N SER A 5 32.67 122.99 38.35
CA SER A 5 31.91 121.89 38.92
C SER A 5 30.48 121.85 38.43
N ASN A 6 29.91 120.62 38.31
CA ASN A 6 28.62 120.40 38.94
C ASN A 6 28.21 118.91 38.84
N THR A 7 28.08 118.34 39.96
CA THR A 7 27.22 117.15 40.21
C THR A 7 25.75 117.54 40.13
N PRO A 8 24.85 116.73 39.66
CA PRO A 8 23.91 116.06 40.56
C PRO A 8 23.26 114.77 40.07
N GLY A 9 22.84 114.05 41.02
CA GLY A 9 21.52 113.50 41.12
C GLY A 9 21.28 112.06 40.52
N ASN A 10 21.44 111.19 41.41
CA ASN A 10 20.98 109.82 41.38
C ASN A 10 19.46 109.74 41.11
N ARG A 11 19.04 109.19 39.93
CA ARG A 11 17.68 108.65 39.76
C ARG A 11 17.78 107.20 39.45
N MET A 12 17.51 106.34 40.47
CA MET A 12 17.19 104.94 40.30
C MET A 12 15.97 104.82 39.41
N LYS A 13 16.17 104.35 38.17
CA LYS A 13 15.08 103.82 37.41
C LYS A 13 14.84 102.40 37.89
N ALA A 14 13.69 102.21 38.53
CA ALA A 14 13.17 100.87 38.82
C ALA A 14 13.09 100.04 37.53
N MET A 15 13.95 99.01 37.37
CA MET A 15 13.80 98.01 36.40
C MET A 15 12.58 97.17 36.81
N GLN A 16 11.46 97.41 36.13
CA GLN A 16 10.35 96.42 36.15
C GLN A 16 10.87 95.12 35.58
N SER A 17 11.07 94.12 36.43
CA SER A 17 11.24 92.71 36.04
C SER A 17 9.95 92.25 35.45
N SER A 18 9.79 92.42 34.13
CA SER A 18 8.77 91.63 33.40
C SER A 18 9.14 90.20 33.59
N THR A 19 8.31 89.53 34.35
CA THR A 19 8.47 88.06 34.63
C THR A 19 8.74 87.31 33.37
N PHE A 20 9.76 86.45 33.38
CA PHE A 20 10.14 85.50 32.27
C PHE A 20 8.92 84.86 31.63
N LEU A 21 7.94 84.55 32.43
CA LEU A 21 6.66 83.99 32.00
C LEU A 21 5.81 84.91 31.11
N SER A 22 5.85 86.27 31.29
CA SER A 22 5.10 87.21 30.43
C SER A 22 5.78 87.46 29.09
N ARG A 23 7.10 87.28 29.00
CA ARG A 23 7.83 87.26 27.71
C ARG A 23 7.62 85.98 26.95
N LEU A 24 7.59 84.78 27.59
CA LEU A 24 7.24 83.52 26.99
C LEU A 24 5.82 83.55 26.39
N ARG A 25 4.88 84.27 27.05
CA ARG A 25 3.48 84.35 26.59
C ARG A 25 3.27 85.27 25.37
N ARG A 26 4.24 86.10 25.06
CA ARG A 26 4.21 87.07 23.95
C ARG A 26 5.17 86.71 22.80
N ASP A 27 6.06 85.78 22.99
CA ASP A 27 7.00 85.34 21.95
C ASP A 27 6.37 84.32 21.02
N GLN A 28 5.87 84.80 19.88
CA GLN A 28 5.32 83.96 18.84
C GLN A 28 6.35 82.98 18.21
N LYS A 29 7.66 83.22 18.39
CA LYS A 29 8.73 82.33 17.97
C LYS A 29 8.92 81.18 18.98
N GLY A 30 8.54 81.31 20.22
CA GLY A 30 8.55 80.25 21.24
C GLY A 30 7.41 79.27 21.11
N ASN A 31 6.30 79.63 20.49
CA ASN A 31 5.15 78.71 20.28
C ASN A 31 5.47 77.50 19.37
N ALA A 32 6.37 77.69 18.42
CA ALA A 32 6.79 76.58 17.56
C ALA A 32 7.51 75.45 18.36
N LEU A 33 8.38 75.85 19.29
CA LEU A 33 9.10 74.90 20.16
C LEU A 33 8.17 74.18 21.14
N ALA A 34 7.19 74.91 21.70
CA ALA A 34 6.18 74.28 22.54
C ALA A 34 5.24 73.35 21.79
N ILE A 35 4.85 73.71 20.57
CA ILE A 35 4.05 72.84 19.69
C ILE A 35 4.85 71.62 19.27
N VAL A 36 6.12 71.77 18.89
CA VAL A 36 7.01 70.64 18.53
C VAL A 36 7.20 69.73 19.75
N ALA A 37 7.50 70.30 20.93
CA ALA A 37 7.64 69.52 22.17
C ALA A 37 6.34 68.78 22.55
N ALA A 38 5.17 69.41 22.35
CA ALA A 38 3.86 68.76 22.60
C ALA A 38 3.49 67.70 21.53
N SER A 39 3.97 67.83 20.30
CA SER A 39 3.72 66.88 19.25
C SER A 39 4.67 65.67 19.27
N VAL A 40 5.84 65.81 19.92
CA VAL A 40 6.79 64.66 20.06
C VAL A 40 6.20 63.54 20.89
N ILE A 41 5.45 63.85 21.96
CA ILE A 41 4.83 62.77 22.80
C ILE A 41 3.84 61.91 22.02
N PRO A 42 2.84 62.48 21.32
CA PRO A 42 1.94 61.64 20.52
C PRO A 42 2.65 60.98 19.33
N LEU A 43 3.68 61.60 18.73
CA LEU A 43 4.45 61.01 17.65
C LEU A 43 5.28 59.82 18.14
N VAL A 44 5.97 59.96 19.28
CA VAL A 44 6.69 58.86 19.93
C VAL A 44 5.72 57.77 20.37
N GLY A 45 4.53 58.13 20.87
CA GLY A 45 3.47 57.20 21.20
C GLY A 45 2.95 56.41 19.97
N ALA A 46 2.78 57.09 18.83
CA ALA A 46 2.33 56.44 17.59
C ALA A 46 3.41 55.53 16.99
N ILE A 47 4.66 55.97 16.93
CA ILE A 47 5.78 55.15 16.43
C ILE A 47 6.04 53.99 17.41
N GLY A 48 6.07 54.28 18.71
CA GLY A 48 6.29 53.31 19.77
C GLY A 48 5.18 52.26 19.82
N GLY A 49 3.92 52.70 19.64
CA GLY A 49 2.78 51.83 19.53
C GLY A 49 2.89 50.88 18.32
N GLY A 50 3.35 51.41 17.18
CA GLY A 50 3.60 50.57 15.98
C GLY A 50 4.68 49.51 16.20
N VAL A 51 5.76 49.85 16.90
CA VAL A 51 6.85 48.91 17.22
C VAL A 51 6.38 47.85 18.22
N ASP A 52 5.75 48.25 19.32
CA ASP A 52 5.28 47.28 20.32
C ASP A 52 4.17 46.40 19.79
N LEU A 53 3.24 46.94 18.99
CA LEU A 53 2.20 46.17 18.32
C LEU A 53 2.79 45.15 17.32
N THR A 54 3.80 45.55 16.54
CA THR A 54 4.48 44.63 15.60
C THR A 54 5.19 43.49 16.35
N ARG A 55 5.82 43.80 17.50
CA ARG A 55 6.45 42.80 18.36
C ARG A 55 5.40 41.86 18.94
N ALA A 56 4.28 42.39 19.43
CA ALA A 56 3.19 41.58 19.95
C ALA A 56 2.61 40.64 18.85
N TYR A 57 2.36 41.18 17.66
CA TYR A 57 1.88 40.40 16.53
C TYR A 57 2.86 39.26 16.11
N MET A 58 4.18 39.57 16.07
CA MET A 58 5.18 38.53 15.77
C MET A 58 5.26 37.48 16.88
N ALA A 59 5.13 37.86 18.14
CA ALA A 59 5.11 36.93 19.26
C ALA A 59 3.86 36.05 19.24
N GLU A 60 2.69 36.64 18.99
CA GLU A 60 1.41 35.91 18.85
C GLU A 60 1.43 34.92 17.68
N ALA A 61 1.91 35.35 16.51
CA ALA A 61 2.05 34.48 15.35
C ALA A 61 3.01 33.29 15.62
N ARG A 62 4.07 33.55 16.42
CA ARG A 62 5.02 32.49 16.79
C ARG A 62 4.45 31.57 17.87
N LEU A 63 3.66 32.12 18.79
CA LEU A 63 2.94 31.37 19.82
C LEU A 63 1.90 30.44 19.17
N ALA A 64 1.16 30.95 18.17
CA ALA A 64 0.22 30.14 17.39
C ALA A 64 0.91 28.98 16.67
N GLN A 65 2.05 29.22 15.99
CA GLN A 65 2.83 28.14 15.37
C GLN A 65 3.32 27.10 16.38
N ALA A 66 3.72 27.53 17.57
CA ALA A 66 4.15 26.62 18.64
C ALA A 66 2.96 25.82 19.19
N CYS A 67 1.78 26.46 19.30
CA CYS A 67 0.54 25.83 19.67
C CYS A 67 0.18 24.71 18.68
N ASP A 68 0.16 25.01 17.38
CA ASP A 68 -0.13 24.02 16.33
C ASP A 68 0.81 22.81 16.41
N ALA A 69 2.12 23.07 16.57
CA ALA A 69 3.10 22.00 16.69
C ALA A 69 2.87 21.13 17.95
N ALA A 70 2.51 21.77 19.07
CA ALA A 70 2.24 21.09 20.33
C ALA A 70 0.92 20.28 20.27
N ALA A 71 -0.13 20.84 19.65
CA ALA A 71 -1.39 20.13 19.46
C ALA A 71 -1.21 18.88 18.60
N LEU A 72 -0.45 18.98 17.50
CA LEU A 72 -0.13 17.82 16.65
C LEU A 72 0.69 16.78 17.42
N ALA A 73 1.68 17.19 18.20
CA ALA A 73 2.52 16.28 18.97
C ALA A 73 1.73 15.56 20.08
N GLY A 74 0.94 16.31 20.85
CA GLY A 74 0.07 15.76 21.87
C GLY A 74 -0.93 14.76 21.28
N ARG A 75 -1.61 15.14 20.19
CA ARG A 75 -2.61 14.29 19.56
C ARG A 75 -2.01 12.99 18.98
N LYS A 76 -0.74 13.02 18.59
CA LYS A 76 -0.02 11.85 18.09
C LYS A 76 0.14 10.76 19.15
N VAL A 77 0.42 11.11 20.38
CA VAL A 77 0.72 10.17 21.48
C VAL A 77 -0.48 9.88 22.37
N MET A 78 -1.63 10.55 22.15
CA MET A 78 -2.86 10.28 22.89
C MET A 78 -3.31 8.82 22.74
N THR A 79 -3.61 8.22 23.86
CA THR A 79 -4.17 6.87 23.98
C THR A 79 -5.70 6.89 23.94
N LYS A 80 -6.33 5.70 23.93
CA LYS A 80 -7.78 5.56 24.02
C LYS A 80 -8.31 6.12 25.35
N ASP A 81 -7.58 5.91 26.44
CA ASP A 81 -7.97 6.39 27.77
C ASP A 81 -8.00 7.94 27.81
N ASP A 82 -7.09 8.60 27.09
CA ASP A 82 -7.08 10.07 26.96
C ASP A 82 -8.29 10.58 26.15
N THR A 83 -8.82 9.78 25.22
CA THR A 83 -9.97 10.16 24.36
C THR A 83 -11.31 9.82 24.97
N ASP A 84 -11.41 8.74 25.76
CA ASP A 84 -12.65 8.31 26.43
C ASP A 84 -13.00 9.22 27.62
N ALA A 85 -12.09 10.11 28.00
CA ALA A 85 -12.24 11.04 29.12
C ALA A 85 -13.11 12.27 28.81
N GLY A 86 -13.79 12.35 27.68
CA GLY A 86 -14.63 13.41 27.13
C GLY A 86 -14.77 14.69 27.95
N GLY A 87 -14.27 15.82 27.44
CA GLY A 87 -14.30 17.12 28.13
C GLY A 87 -13.29 17.28 29.29
N THR A 88 -12.35 16.38 29.43
CA THR A 88 -11.39 16.36 30.54
C THR A 88 -10.12 17.12 30.16
N VAL A 89 -9.56 17.86 31.15
CA VAL A 89 -8.24 18.48 31.03
C VAL A 89 -7.17 17.39 31.08
N LEU A 90 -6.27 17.39 30.09
CA LEU A 90 -5.12 16.48 30.08
C LEU A 90 -4.09 16.97 31.11
N ASP A 91 -4.05 16.34 32.26
CA ASP A 91 -3.07 16.62 33.31
C ASP A 91 -2.15 15.43 33.54
N ASN A 92 -0.84 15.65 33.38
CA ASN A 92 0.21 14.65 33.63
C ASN A 92 0.15 13.37 32.77
N SER A 93 -0.65 13.35 31.71
CA SER A 93 -0.65 12.27 30.72
C SER A 93 0.62 12.30 29.86
N THR A 94 0.89 11.22 29.12
CA THR A 94 1.98 11.21 28.12
C THR A 94 1.75 12.27 27.06
N ALA A 95 0.50 12.52 26.68
CA ALA A 95 0.13 13.56 25.74
C ALA A 95 0.43 14.96 26.30
N ASP A 96 0.13 15.21 27.55
CA ASP A 96 0.41 16.48 28.24
C ASP A 96 1.92 16.78 28.29
N GLN A 97 2.73 15.77 28.59
CA GLN A 97 4.19 15.89 28.60
C GLN A 97 4.76 16.22 27.22
N GLU A 98 4.24 15.58 26.16
CA GLU A 98 4.70 15.84 24.81
C GLU A 98 4.26 17.21 24.31
N ILE A 99 3.05 17.68 24.65
CA ILE A 99 2.58 19.06 24.41
C ILE A 99 3.57 20.05 25.03
N GLN A 100 3.90 19.88 26.31
CA GLN A 100 4.82 20.77 27.02
C GLN A 100 6.20 20.81 26.37
N LYS A 101 6.75 19.66 26.05
CA LYS A 101 8.07 19.53 25.38
C LYS A 101 8.12 20.29 24.04
N PHE A 102 7.07 20.17 23.21
CA PHE A 102 7.01 20.88 21.93
C PHE A 102 6.80 22.39 22.09
N LEU A 103 6.05 22.81 23.11
CA LEU A 103 5.94 24.25 23.46
C LEU A 103 7.29 24.82 23.90
N ASP A 104 7.98 24.17 24.82
CA ASP A 104 9.29 24.60 25.32
C ASP A 104 10.33 24.71 24.21
N TYR A 105 10.28 23.80 23.24
CA TYR A 105 11.19 23.80 22.09
C TYR A 105 10.88 24.93 21.10
N ASN A 106 9.62 25.18 20.77
CA ASN A 106 9.22 26.13 19.73
C ASN A 106 9.03 27.58 20.27
N PHE A 107 8.60 27.70 21.53
CA PHE A 107 8.38 28.96 22.20
C PHE A 107 8.88 28.89 23.65
N PRO A 108 10.21 28.88 23.88
CA PRO A 108 10.77 28.82 25.21
C PRO A 108 10.37 30.04 26.03
N GLU A 109 10.23 29.85 27.36
CA GLU A 109 9.88 30.88 28.31
C GLU A 109 10.79 32.13 28.18
N GLY A 110 10.20 33.31 28.28
CA GLY A 110 10.90 34.58 28.12
C GLY A 110 11.22 34.98 26.68
N LYS A 111 10.87 34.18 25.67
CA LYS A 111 11.03 34.56 24.26
C LYS A 111 10.18 35.79 23.94
N PHE A 112 10.75 36.78 23.28
CA PHE A 112 10.15 38.12 23.02
C PHE A 112 9.87 38.96 24.28
N ASP A 113 10.47 38.69 25.41
CA ASP A 113 10.18 39.28 26.72
C ASP A 113 8.75 38.98 27.21
N THR A 114 8.27 37.76 26.92
CA THR A 114 6.97 37.26 27.41
C THR A 114 7.07 36.78 28.85
N GLY A 115 5.95 36.88 29.56
CA GLY A 115 5.78 36.27 30.89
C GLY A 115 5.57 34.75 30.81
N GLU A 116 5.20 34.17 31.95
CA GLU A 116 4.82 32.78 32.06
C GLU A 116 3.65 32.45 31.11
N ILE A 117 3.70 31.29 30.46
CA ILE A 117 2.65 30.83 29.57
C ILE A 117 1.64 30.00 30.38
N THR A 118 0.41 30.48 30.44
CA THR A 118 -0.70 29.70 30.98
C THR A 118 -1.22 28.81 29.84
N ARG A 119 -1.33 27.52 30.11
CA ARG A 119 -1.77 26.48 29.14
C ARG A 119 -2.97 25.74 29.70
N THR A 120 -3.97 25.50 28.86
CA THR A 120 -5.00 24.49 29.08
C THR A 120 -5.09 23.58 27.85
N ALA A 121 -5.18 22.27 28.05
CA ALA A 121 -5.37 21.28 27.00
C ALA A 121 -6.62 20.46 27.33
N GLN A 122 -7.58 20.40 26.40
CA GLN A 122 -8.86 19.73 26.59
C GLN A 122 -9.12 18.82 25.40
N VAL A 123 -9.78 17.69 25.66
CA VAL A 123 -10.23 16.74 24.64
C VAL A 123 -11.74 16.71 24.66
N ASP A 124 -12.37 16.88 23.53
CA ASP A 124 -13.83 16.77 23.39
C ASP A 124 -14.29 15.32 23.17
N ASP A 125 -15.61 15.12 23.12
CA ASP A 125 -16.22 13.81 22.90
C ASP A 125 -15.90 13.19 21.51
N ASP A 126 -15.49 14.03 20.55
CA ASP A 126 -15.04 13.63 19.20
C ASP A 126 -13.52 13.34 19.15
N GLY A 127 -12.83 13.46 20.30
CA GLY A 127 -11.40 13.27 20.42
C GLY A 127 -10.57 14.39 19.78
N GLU A 128 -11.12 15.59 19.61
CA GLU A 128 -10.37 16.77 19.20
C GLU A 128 -9.64 17.35 20.41
N LEU A 129 -8.32 17.46 20.29
CA LEU A 129 -7.47 18.14 21.30
C LEU A 129 -7.44 19.63 21.01
N THR A 130 -7.96 20.44 21.93
CA THR A 130 -7.88 21.90 21.89
C THR A 130 -6.90 22.39 22.95
N ILE A 131 -5.94 23.21 22.55
CA ILE A 131 -4.96 23.85 23.44
C ILE A 131 -5.19 25.36 23.39
N THR A 132 -5.34 25.97 24.56
CA THR A 132 -5.40 27.40 24.71
C THR A 132 -4.16 27.87 25.47
N LEU A 133 -3.44 28.83 24.89
CA LEU A 133 -2.24 29.45 25.47
C LEU A 133 -2.50 30.93 25.71
N ALA A 134 -2.09 31.42 26.86
CA ALA A 134 -2.15 32.85 27.21
C ALA A 134 -0.84 33.29 27.87
N THR A 135 -0.32 34.44 27.46
CA THR A 135 0.83 35.07 28.09
C THR A 135 0.79 36.59 27.86
N THR A 136 1.67 37.32 28.46
CA THR A 136 1.80 38.76 28.28
C THR A 136 3.16 39.10 27.69
N ILE A 137 3.22 40.12 26.83
CA ILE A 137 4.47 40.69 26.32
C ILE A 137 4.70 42.07 26.91
N SER A 138 5.89 42.33 27.45
CA SER A 138 6.25 43.64 27.99
C SER A 138 6.42 44.66 26.86
N THR A 139 5.81 45.85 27.03
CA THR A 139 5.94 46.95 26.08
C THR A 139 7.24 47.69 26.30
N GLN A 140 7.89 48.18 25.25
CA GLN A 140 9.13 48.94 25.32
C GLN A 140 8.87 50.44 25.30
N LEU A 141 8.00 50.93 24.45
CA LEU A 141 7.73 52.33 24.23
C LEU A 141 6.34 52.75 24.73
N LEU A 142 5.33 51.89 24.63
CA LEU A 142 3.98 52.16 25.13
C LEU A 142 3.93 52.31 26.67
N ARG A 143 4.91 51.80 27.41
CA ARG A 143 5.01 52.01 28.85
C ARG A 143 5.18 53.49 29.23
N ILE A 144 5.68 54.33 28.31
CA ILE A 144 5.75 55.78 28.51
C ILE A 144 4.34 56.38 28.55
N ALA A 145 3.40 55.76 27.83
CA ALA A 145 1.99 56.12 27.84
C ALA A 145 1.17 55.42 28.95
N GLY A 146 1.85 54.62 29.81
CA GLY A 146 1.22 53.92 30.93
C GLY A 146 0.77 52.48 30.62
N ILE A 147 0.98 52.00 29.41
CA ILE A 147 0.68 50.59 29.01
C ILE A 147 1.94 49.76 29.23
N GLN A 148 1.94 48.89 30.24
CA GLN A 148 3.15 48.14 30.64
C GLN A 148 3.29 46.81 29.93
N SER A 149 2.18 46.15 29.57
CA SER A 149 2.15 44.87 28.89
C SER A 149 0.95 44.78 27.92
N MET A 150 1.00 43.84 27.02
CA MET A 150 -0.07 43.47 26.11
C MET A 150 -0.29 41.96 26.23
N ASP A 151 -1.55 41.54 26.28
CA ASP A 151 -1.92 40.12 26.28
C ASP A 151 -1.80 39.54 24.87
N ILE A 152 -1.23 38.36 24.77
CA ILE A 152 -1.18 37.57 23.56
C ILE A 152 -1.72 36.19 23.87
N ASN A 153 -2.59 35.69 22.98
CA ASN A 153 -3.26 34.43 23.13
C ASN A 153 -3.10 33.62 21.86
N ALA A 154 -3.12 32.30 21.98
CA ALA A 154 -3.20 31.39 20.86
C ALA A 154 -4.14 30.24 21.23
N GLU A 155 -4.98 29.86 20.32
CA GLU A 155 -5.81 28.68 20.40
C GLU A 155 -5.54 27.84 19.17
N CYS A 156 -5.35 26.55 19.37
CA CYS A 156 -5.12 25.60 18.31
C CYS A 156 -5.82 24.30 18.62
N SER A 157 -6.24 23.60 17.60
CA SER A 157 -6.80 22.30 17.78
C SER A 157 -6.17 21.28 16.82
N ALA A 158 -6.10 20.03 17.27
CA ALA A 158 -5.68 18.92 16.47
C ALA A 158 -6.71 17.80 16.57
N ARG A 159 -7.34 17.50 15.46
CA ARG A 159 -8.23 16.37 15.32
C ARG A 159 -7.53 15.29 14.52
N ARG A 160 -7.69 14.04 14.92
CA ARG A 160 -7.37 12.93 14.02
C ARG A 160 -8.33 12.96 12.86
N SER A 161 -7.94 13.59 11.77
CA SER A 161 -8.70 13.45 10.54
C SER A 161 -8.47 12.03 10.03
N GLY A 162 -9.25 11.10 10.54
CA GLY A 162 -9.27 9.74 10.07
C GLY A 162 -9.64 9.72 8.58
N VAL A 163 -9.03 8.81 7.84
CA VAL A 163 -9.45 8.42 6.51
C VAL A 163 -9.65 6.90 6.51
N ASN A 164 -10.45 6.40 5.62
CA ASN A 164 -10.60 4.98 5.44
C ASN A 164 -9.29 4.34 4.97
N VAL A 165 -9.07 3.10 5.31
CA VAL A 165 -7.87 2.34 4.93
C VAL A 165 -8.25 1.04 4.29
N ASP A 166 -7.66 0.80 3.14
CA ASP A 166 -7.63 -0.50 2.52
C ASP A 166 -6.18 -1.00 2.44
N VAL A 167 -5.95 -2.22 2.89
CA VAL A 167 -4.65 -2.88 2.84
C VAL A 167 -4.79 -4.21 2.13
N VAL A 168 -3.88 -4.53 1.23
CA VAL A 168 -3.78 -5.88 0.68
C VAL A 168 -2.42 -6.46 1.03
N LEU A 169 -2.45 -7.59 1.72
CA LEU A 169 -1.27 -8.43 1.96
C LEU A 169 -1.08 -9.37 0.78
N VAL A 170 0.02 -9.22 0.06
CA VAL A 170 0.46 -10.12 -1.01
C VAL A 170 1.54 -11.01 -0.43
N VAL A 171 1.18 -12.24 -0.13
CA VAL A 171 2.00 -13.14 0.67
C VAL A 171 2.50 -14.32 -0.16
N ASP A 172 3.78 -14.56 -0.07
CA ASP A 172 4.42 -15.71 -0.69
C ASP A 172 4.00 -17.00 0.01
N VAL A 173 3.44 -17.92 -0.76
CA VAL A 173 3.15 -19.29 -0.31
C VAL A 173 3.81 -20.31 -1.22
N THR A 174 4.97 -20.00 -1.74
CA THR A 174 5.73 -20.90 -2.60
C THR A 174 6.35 -22.06 -1.83
N GLY A 175 6.90 -23.02 -2.54
CA GLY A 175 7.49 -24.21 -1.93
C GLY A 175 8.63 -23.92 -0.96
N SER A 176 9.38 -22.84 -1.17
CA SER A 176 10.45 -22.39 -0.27
C SER A 176 9.96 -21.99 1.11
N MET A 177 8.70 -21.55 1.25
CA MET A 177 8.09 -21.24 2.53
C MET A 177 7.95 -22.46 3.46
N ALA A 178 8.10 -23.67 2.93
CA ALA A 178 8.19 -24.89 3.74
C ALA A 178 9.58 -25.10 4.38
N TRP A 179 10.58 -24.32 4.01
CA TRP A 179 11.97 -24.50 4.46
C TRP A 179 12.21 -23.86 5.82
N ASP A 180 13.30 -24.30 6.43
CA ASP A 180 13.85 -23.67 7.62
C ASP A 180 14.41 -22.29 7.28
N ILE A 181 14.38 -21.38 8.24
CA ILE A 181 14.84 -20.00 8.05
C ILE A 181 16.35 -19.97 7.83
N ASP A 182 17.08 -20.66 8.68
CA ASP A 182 18.55 -20.60 8.73
C ASP A 182 19.22 -21.39 7.61
N SER A 183 18.70 -22.58 7.29
CA SER A 183 19.35 -23.50 6.37
C SER A 183 18.96 -23.28 4.91
N GLY A 184 17.82 -22.61 4.64
CA GLY A 184 17.26 -22.50 3.29
C GLY A 184 16.89 -23.86 2.69
N SER A 185 16.65 -24.85 3.53
CA SER A 185 16.26 -26.22 3.17
C SER A 185 15.48 -26.81 4.34
N GLY A 186 14.96 -28.00 4.21
CA GLY A 186 14.14 -28.63 5.24
C GLY A 186 12.68 -28.71 4.88
N SER A 187 11.83 -29.01 5.83
CA SER A 187 10.38 -29.18 5.62
C SER A 187 9.55 -28.86 6.87
N ASP A 188 10.11 -28.12 7.80
CA ASP A 188 9.47 -27.85 9.10
C ASP A 188 8.51 -26.66 9.04
N ASN A 189 8.37 -26.03 7.86
CA ASN A 189 7.50 -24.89 7.58
C ASN A 189 7.83 -23.64 8.42
N GLU A 190 9.06 -23.49 8.89
CA GLU A 190 9.42 -22.36 9.76
C GLU A 190 9.12 -21.00 9.16
N ARG A 191 9.42 -20.82 7.85
CA ARG A 191 9.14 -19.56 7.15
C ARG A 191 7.65 -19.29 7.04
N MET A 192 6.85 -20.34 6.78
CA MET A 192 5.38 -20.21 6.72
C MET A 192 4.80 -19.88 8.09
N ILE A 193 5.28 -20.51 9.15
CA ILE A 193 4.85 -20.22 10.53
C ILE A 193 5.19 -18.78 10.89
N ALA A 194 6.41 -18.32 10.57
CA ALA A 194 6.82 -16.94 10.81
C ALA A 194 5.92 -15.93 10.06
N LEU A 195 5.57 -16.22 8.81
CA LEU A 195 4.63 -15.39 8.04
C LEU A 195 3.23 -15.38 8.67
N GLN A 196 2.74 -16.54 9.09
CA GLN A 196 1.42 -16.66 9.72
C GLN A 196 1.36 -15.83 11.02
N ASP A 197 2.38 -15.92 11.86
CA ASP A 197 2.43 -15.19 13.12
C ASP A 197 2.57 -13.68 12.89
N ALA A 198 3.50 -13.24 12.04
CA ALA A 198 3.65 -11.83 11.69
C ALA A 198 2.38 -11.22 11.06
N SER A 199 1.69 -12.01 10.21
CA SER A 199 0.44 -11.55 9.59
C SER A 199 -0.70 -11.41 10.59
N LYS A 200 -0.80 -12.29 11.58
CA LYS A 200 -1.81 -12.18 12.64
C LYS A 200 -1.56 -10.95 13.52
N GLU A 201 -0.31 -10.73 13.93
CA GLU A 201 0.04 -9.55 14.70
C GLU A 201 -0.19 -8.24 13.94
N PHE A 202 0.07 -8.26 12.63
CA PHE A 202 -0.30 -7.15 11.74
C PHE A 202 -1.80 -6.86 11.78
N LEU A 203 -2.65 -7.89 11.72
CA LEU A 203 -4.10 -7.73 11.83
C LEU A 203 -4.52 -7.13 13.18
N ASP A 204 -3.90 -7.58 14.28
CA ASP A 204 -4.21 -7.08 15.61
C ASP A 204 -3.91 -5.58 15.75
N ILE A 205 -2.75 -5.12 15.26
CA ILE A 205 -2.40 -3.69 15.25
C ILE A 205 -3.39 -2.87 14.40
N LEU A 206 -3.77 -3.38 13.23
CA LEU A 206 -4.74 -2.69 12.39
C LEU A 206 -6.15 -2.73 13.00
N LYS A 207 -6.48 -3.75 13.79
CA LYS A 207 -7.73 -3.79 14.56
C LYS A 207 -7.79 -2.69 15.61
N GLU A 208 -6.70 -2.46 16.35
CA GLU A 208 -6.63 -1.33 17.27
C GLU A 208 -6.88 0.01 16.54
N LEU A 209 -6.35 0.14 15.33
CA LEU A 209 -6.65 1.30 14.48
C LEU A 209 -8.13 1.37 14.08
N GLN A 210 -8.74 0.23 13.70
CA GLN A 210 -10.17 0.15 13.39
C GLN A 210 -11.03 0.57 14.60
N ASP A 211 -10.70 0.08 15.78
CA ASP A 211 -11.41 0.42 17.01
C ASP A 211 -11.39 1.94 17.28
N GLN A 212 -10.24 2.60 17.03
CA GLN A 212 -10.11 4.05 17.16
C GLN A 212 -10.87 4.84 16.08
N LEU A 213 -11.06 4.27 14.89
CA LEU A 213 -11.72 4.92 13.77
C LEU A 213 -13.22 4.69 13.73
N SER A 214 -13.71 3.64 14.39
CA SER A 214 -15.11 3.21 14.35
C SER A 214 -16.07 4.27 14.87
N SER A 215 -15.70 5.00 15.92
CA SER A 215 -16.49 6.11 16.45
C SER A 215 -16.74 7.23 15.43
N SER A 216 -15.82 7.42 14.49
CA SER A 216 -15.95 8.40 13.40
C SER A 216 -16.59 7.83 12.13
N GLY A 217 -17.15 6.62 12.17
CA GLY A 217 -17.76 5.98 11.00
C GLY A 217 -16.76 5.57 9.91
N LEU A 218 -15.48 5.52 10.23
CA LEU A 218 -14.41 5.15 9.29
C LEU A 218 -14.06 3.66 9.44
N ARG A 219 -13.45 3.11 8.40
CA ARG A 219 -13.13 1.68 8.38
C ARG A 219 -11.69 1.40 7.95
N VAL A 220 -11.20 0.27 8.44
CA VAL A 220 -9.99 -0.40 7.95
C VAL A 220 -10.38 -1.75 7.39
N ARG A 221 -9.96 -2.04 6.15
CA ARG A 221 -10.19 -3.35 5.51
C ARG A 221 -8.86 -3.97 5.14
N VAL A 222 -8.80 -5.30 5.23
CA VAL A 222 -7.64 -6.08 4.79
C VAL A 222 -8.07 -7.15 3.81
N GLY A 223 -7.37 -7.25 2.69
CA GLY A 223 -7.43 -8.34 1.73
C GLY A 223 -6.15 -9.15 1.76
N ILE A 224 -6.20 -10.41 1.35
CA ILE A 224 -5.02 -11.30 1.33
C ILE A 224 -4.94 -11.99 -0.01
N VAL A 225 -3.78 -11.90 -0.66
CA VAL A 225 -3.48 -12.55 -1.93
C VAL A 225 -2.29 -13.49 -1.75
N PRO A 226 -2.56 -14.77 -1.45
CA PRO A 226 -1.49 -15.78 -1.49
C PRO A 226 -1.11 -16.06 -2.94
N TYR A 227 0.17 -16.10 -3.22
CA TYR A 227 0.66 -16.37 -4.55
C TYR A 227 1.76 -17.44 -4.58
N SER A 228 1.80 -18.16 -5.70
CA SER A 228 2.88 -19.07 -6.04
C SER A 228 3.11 -19.03 -7.56
N GLN A 229 3.11 -20.16 -8.24
CA GLN A 229 3.08 -20.22 -9.71
C GLN A 229 1.70 -19.92 -10.31
N GLY A 230 0.74 -19.60 -9.49
CA GLY A 230 -0.61 -19.17 -9.81
C GLY A 230 -1.23 -18.41 -8.65
N VAL A 231 -2.38 -17.80 -8.89
CA VAL A 231 -3.21 -17.15 -7.87
C VAL A 231 -4.63 -17.69 -7.98
N ASN A 232 -5.21 -18.00 -6.84
CA ASN A 232 -6.56 -18.54 -6.73
C ASN A 232 -7.55 -17.40 -6.44
N ILE A 233 -8.15 -16.85 -7.49
CA ILE A 233 -9.04 -15.69 -7.42
C ILE A 233 -10.21 -15.79 -8.39
N GLY A 234 -10.23 -16.83 -9.21
CA GLY A 234 -11.19 -16.91 -10.31
C GLY A 234 -12.63 -17.09 -9.87
N LYS A 235 -12.89 -17.76 -8.74
CA LYS A 235 -14.25 -17.86 -8.20
C LYS A 235 -14.76 -16.53 -7.70
N LEU A 236 -13.88 -15.70 -7.12
CA LEU A 236 -14.21 -14.33 -6.72
C LEU A 236 -14.51 -13.45 -7.94
N LEU A 237 -13.71 -13.57 -9.01
CA LEU A 237 -13.99 -12.89 -10.28
C LEU A 237 -15.32 -13.32 -10.89
N TYR A 238 -15.62 -14.62 -10.85
CA TYR A 238 -16.88 -15.16 -11.36
C TYR A 238 -18.08 -14.66 -10.55
N ALA A 239 -17.93 -14.57 -9.23
CA ALA A 239 -18.97 -14.04 -8.35
C ALA A 239 -19.22 -12.55 -8.59
N GLU A 240 -18.16 -11.79 -8.88
CA GLU A 240 -18.27 -10.36 -9.23
C GLU A 240 -18.96 -10.20 -10.59
N ASN A 241 -18.47 -10.87 -11.60
CA ASN A 241 -19.09 -10.88 -12.92
C ASN A 241 -18.70 -12.16 -13.69
N PRO A 242 -19.67 -13.07 -13.94
CA PRO A 242 -19.40 -14.31 -14.68
C PRO A 242 -18.78 -14.09 -16.07
N SER A 243 -19.05 -12.92 -16.69
CA SER A 243 -18.50 -12.61 -18.02
C SER A 243 -17.00 -12.31 -18.02
N TYR A 244 -16.38 -12.14 -16.86
CA TYR A 244 -14.94 -11.92 -16.73
C TYR A 244 -14.13 -13.18 -17.03
N ILE A 245 -14.74 -14.35 -16.87
CA ILE A 245 -14.09 -15.63 -17.13
C ILE A 245 -14.48 -16.13 -18.53
N ASP A 246 -13.47 -16.48 -19.31
CA ASP A 246 -13.65 -17.15 -20.58
C ASP A 246 -13.24 -18.62 -20.45
N TYR A 247 -14.18 -19.51 -20.54
CA TYR A 247 -13.98 -20.96 -20.52
C TYR A 247 -14.40 -21.60 -21.83
N SER A 248 -14.44 -20.83 -22.92
CA SER A 248 -14.79 -21.32 -24.26
C SER A 248 -13.74 -22.23 -24.91
N GLY A 249 -12.69 -22.54 -24.21
CA GLY A 249 -11.75 -23.59 -24.59
C GLY A 249 -10.49 -23.16 -25.32
N GLU A 250 -10.35 -21.90 -25.71
CA GLU A 250 -9.11 -21.38 -26.34
C GLU A 250 -8.14 -20.87 -25.29
N PRO A 251 -7.11 -21.60 -24.86
CA PRO A 251 -6.12 -21.06 -23.90
C PRO A 251 -5.30 -19.94 -24.53
N TYR A 252 -4.89 -18.94 -23.73
CA TYR A 252 -4.03 -17.83 -24.21
C TYR A 252 -2.74 -18.31 -24.84
N SER A 253 -2.22 -19.43 -24.37
CA SER A 253 -1.02 -20.06 -24.88
C SER A 253 -1.09 -20.45 -26.34
N THR A 254 -2.28 -20.64 -26.91
CA THR A 254 -2.44 -20.97 -28.33
C THR A 254 -2.35 -19.77 -29.26
N ASN A 255 -2.49 -18.55 -28.71
CA ASN A 255 -2.42 -17.32 -29.49
C ASN A 255 -0.99 -16.81 -29.69
N ILE A 256 -0.02 -17.47 -29.10
CA ILE A 256 1.37 -17.05 -29.14
C ILE A 256 2.11 -17.87 -30.17
N GLY A 257 2.14 -17.35 -31.36
CA GLY A 257 2.93 -17.86 -32.43
C GLY A 257 2.41 -19.11 -33.10
N GLU A 258 3.03 -19.47 -34.16
CA GLU A 258 2.82 -20.69 -34.89
C GLU A 258 2.92 -21.89 -33.97
N PRO A 259 1.98 -22.80 -34.08
CA PRO A 259 2.07 -24.04 -33.34
C PRO A 259 3.37 -24.74 -33.66
N TYR A 260 4.10 -25.05 -32.63
CA TYR A 260 5.31 -25.80 -32.79
C TYR A 260 5.04 -27.18 -33.29
N MET A 261 5.61 -27.52 -34.44
CA MET A 261 5.73 -28.88 -34.89
C MET A 261 7.12 -29.39 -34.53
N ALA A 262 7.18 -30.39 -33.69
CA ALA A 262 8.41 -31.10 -33.42
C ALA A 262 8.34 -32.49 -34.03
N THR A 263 9.40 -32.91 -34.70
CA THR A 263 9.57 -34.27 -35.14
C THR A 263 10.31 -35.05 -34.06
N VAL A 264 9.64 -36.00 -33.44
CA VAL A 264 10.22 -36.94 -32.48
C VAL A 264 10.30 -38.28 -33.15
N SER A 265 11.50 -38.77 -33.37
CA SER A 265 11.73 -40.04 -34.09
C SER A 265 11.00 -40.12 -35.45
N GLY A 266 11.00 -39.05 -36.20
CA GLY A 266 10.33 -38.96 -37.49
C GLY A 266 8.81 -38.76 -37.44
N LYS A 267 8.24 -38.53 -36.24
CA LYS A 267 6.80 -38.31 -36.05
C LYS A 267 6.55 -36.92 -35.47
N TYR A 268 5.44 -36.29 -35.86
CA TYR A 268 5.02 -35.02 -35.34
C TYR A 268 4.51 -35.17 -33.91
N ALA A 269 5.00 -34.36 -33.05
CA ALA A 269 4.73 -34.46 -31.65
C ALA A 269 3.94 -33.29 -31.09
N TRP A 270 3.43 -32.41 -31.91
CA TRP A 270 2.52 -31.40 -31.49
C TRP A 270 1.60 -30.96 -32.56
N LYS A 271 0.65 -30.42 -32.06
CA LYS A 271 -0.37 -29.78 -32.52
C LYS A 271 -0.58 -29.80 -33.95
N ASN A 272 -0.76 -29.37 -34.44
CA ASN A 272 -1.17 -29.51 -35.73
C ASN A 272 -1.01 -30.89 -36.19
N TYR A 273 -1.30 -31.75 -35.34
CA TYR A 273 -1.90 -33.02 -35.57
C TYR A 273 -2.87 -32.96 -36.68
N ALA A 274 -3.45 -31.84 -36.90
CA ALA A 274 -4.16 -31.49 -38.11
C ALA A 274 -3.41 -31.82 -39.39
N VAL A 275 -2.12 -31.97 -39.33
CA VAL A 275 -1.33 -32.44 -40.46
C VAL A 275 -1.75 -33.85 -40.91
N THR A 276 -2.35 -34.62 -40.07
CA THR A 276 -2.85 -35.96 -40.41
C THR A 276 -4.36 -36.05 -40.54
N GLY A 277 -5.05 -34.93 -40.48
CA GLY A 277 -6.48 -34.83 -40.83
C GLY A 277 -7.47 -35.39 -39.84
N SER A 278 -7.11 -35.59 -38.59
CA SER A 278 -8.04 -36.19 -37.63
C SER A 278 -7.90 -35.71 -36.19
N TRP A 279 -7.33 -34.52 -36.00
CA TRP A 279 -7.52 -33.83 -34.77
C TRP A 279 -8.64 -32.86 -35.02
N ASP A 280 -9.78 -33.26 -34.61
CA ASP A 280 -10.85 -32.35 -34.46
C ASP A 280 -10.32 -31.19 -33.60
N ASP A 281 -10.63 -29.99 -33.97
CA ASP A 281 -10.39 -28.77 -33.18
C ASP A 281 -11.20 -28.82 -31.87
N GLU A 282 -11.17 -29.98 -31.20
CA GLU A 282 -11.81 -30.13 -29.90
C GLU A 282 -10.94 -29.41 -28.90
N ASN A 283 -11.30 -28.18 -28.67
CA ASN A 283 -10.82 -27.38 -27.58
C ASN A 283 -11.12 -28.06 -26.24
N LEU A 284 -10.29 -27.85 -25.25
CA LEU A 284 -10.57 -28.31 -23.91
C LEU A 284 -11.92 -27.71 -23.45
N ASP A 285 -12.89 -28.59 -23.18
CA ASP A 285 -14.16 -28.16 -22.60
C ASP A 285 -13.95 -27.78 -21.13
N LEU A 286 -13.72 -26.48 -20.92
CA LEU A 286 -13.57 -25.91 -19.59
C LEU A 286 -14.91 -25.68 -18.90
N ASP A 287 -16.03 -25.75 -19.60
CA ASP A 287 -17.36 -25.53 -19.03
C ASP A 287 -17.65 -26.49 -17.88
N GLN A 288 -17.43 -27.77 -18.11
CA GLN A 288 -17.67 -28.79 -17.09
C GLN A 288 -16.68 -28.66 -15.93
N PHE A 289 -15.41 -28.39 -16.21
CA PHE A 289 -14.38 -28.15 -15.20
C PHE A 289 -14.75 -27.01 -14.27
N VAL A 290 -15.14 -25.87 -14.84
CA VAL A 290 -15.57 -24.67 -14.09
C VAL A 290 -16.88 -24.93 -13.37
N SER A 291 -17.89 -25.48 -14.04
CA SER A 291 -19.21 -25.75 -13.46
C SER A 291 -19.14 -26.67 -12.24
N LEU A 292 -18.31 -27.72 -12.29
CA LEU A 292 -18.05 -28.57 -11.13
C LEU A 292 -17.38 -27.78 -9.99
N GLY A 293 -16.44 -26.93 -10.31
CA GLY A 293 -15.76 -26.08 -9.32
C GLY A 293 -16.66 -25.07 -8.65
N LEU A 294 -17.60 -24.49 -9.39
CA LEU A 294 -18.58 -23.55 -8.87
C LEU A 294 -19.68 -24.23 -8.05
N ALA A 295 -20.05 -25.47 -8.40
CA ALA A 295 -21.04 -26.23 -7.66
C ALA A 295 -20.49 -26.89 -6.38
N GLU A 296 -19.17 -26.94 -6.22
CA GLU A 296 -18.53 -27.62 -5.11
C GLU A 296 -18.54 -26.77 -3.84
N THR A 297 -19.20 -27.25 -2.81
CA THR A 297 -19.23 -26.60 -1.49
C THR A 297 -18.11 -27.08 -0.57
N THR A 298 -17.53 -28.24 -0.87
CA THR A 298 -16.39 -28.83 -0.14
C THR A 298 -15.38 -29.36 -1.14
N PRO A 299 -14.07 -29.20 -0.93
CA PRO A 299 -13.05 -29.60 -1.91
C PRO A 299 -12.87 -31.12 -1.97
N ALA A 300 -13.88 -31.82 -2.44
CA ALA A 300 -13.87 -33.28 -2.54
C ALA A 300 -13.43 -33.78 -3.91
N ASN A 301 -13.68 -33.02 -4.98
CA ASN A 301 -13.33 -33.41 -6.34
C ASN A 301 -12.01 -32.78 -6.80
N PRO A 302 -10.93 -33.56 -6.98
CA PRO A 302 -9.65 -33.04 -7.42
C PRO A 302 -9.65 -32.48 -8.85
N TYR A 303 -10.68 -32.79 -9.63
CA TYR A 303 -10.82 -32.39 -11.04
C TYR A 303 -11.76 -31.19 -11.22
N ALA A 304 -12.44 -30.78 -10.17
CA ALA A 304 -13.23 -29.56 -10.18
C ALA A 304 -12.30 -28.33 -10.08
N TRP A 305 -12.61 -27.30 -10.82
CA TRP A 305 -11.84 -26.07 -10.80
C TRP A 305 -11.80 -25.45 -9.39
N LYS A 306 -10.61 -25.19 -8.88
CA LYS A 306 -10.43 -24.59 -7.54
C LYS A 306 -10.43 -23.07 -7.55
N GLY A 307 -10.36 -22.45 -8.73
CA GLY A 307 -10.42 -21.00 -8.87
C GLY A 307 -9.11 -20.38 -9.35
N CYS A 308 -8.04 -21.14 -9.54
CA CYS A 308 -6.85 -20.57 -10.16
C CYS A 308 -7.11 -20.17 -11.61
N ILE A 309 -6.46 -19.08 -12.04
CA ILE A 309 -6.61 -18.53 -13.38
C ILE A 309 -5.25 -18.33 -14.05
N GLU A 310 -5.28 -18.32 -15.38
CA GLU A 310 -4.11 -17.99 -16.18
C GLU A 310 -3.85 -16.46 -16.18
N ALA A 311 -2.60 -16.09 -16.32
CA ALA A 311 -2.23 -14.72 -16.67
C ALA A 311 -2.84 -14.38 -18.04
N ARG A 312 -3.29 -13.14 -18.22
CA ARG A 312 -3.81 -12.68 -19.51
C ARG A 312 -2.70 -12.66 -20.58
N SER A 313 -3.06 -12.38 -21.82
CA SER A 313 -2.07 -12.26 -22.91
C SER A 313 -1.02 -11.21 -22.57
N THR A 314 0.19 -11.45 -23.02
CA THR A 314 1.36 -10.63 -22.71
C THR A 314 2.29 -10.51 -23.91
N VAL A 315 3.37 -9.76 -23.74
CA VAL A 315 4.41 -9.52 -24.72
C VAL A 315 5.76 -10.02 -24.23
N THR A 316 6.67 -10.32 -25.15
CA THR A 316 8.02 -10.82 -24.83
C THR A 316 9.06 -9.71 -24.68
N THR A 317 8.64 -8.44 -24.77
CA THR A 317 9.52 -7.26 -24.76
C THR A 317 9.77 -6.68 -23.39
N ILE A 318 9.10 -7.19 -22.34
CA ILE A 318 9.29 -6.73 -20.96
C ILE A 318 10.44 -7.50 -20.31
N ASP A 319 11.51 -6.79 -19.94
CA ASP A 319 12.66 -7.32 -19.23
C ASP A 319 13.37 -6.21 -18.44
N ALA A 320 14.59 -6.44 -18.02
CA ALA A 320 15.40 -5.45 -17.29
C ALA A 320 15.67 -4.16 -18.10
N SER A 321 15.60 -4.19 -19.43
CA SER A 321 15.78 -3.01 -20.27
C SER A 321 14.55 -2.11 -20.32
N SER A 322 13.42 -2.57 -19.77
CA SER A 322 12.18 -1.79 -19.65
C SER A 322 12.24 -0.71 -18.58
N ALA A 323 13.32 -0.63 -17.79
CA ALA A 323 13.50 0.45 -16.82
C ALA A 323 13.38 1.82 -17.50
N PRO A 324 12.73 2.82 -16.89
CA PRO A 324 12.26 2.91 -15.51
C PRO A 324 10.87 2.29 -15.23
N TYR A 325 10.39 1.37 -16.02
CA TYR A 325 9.15 0.61 -15.84
C TYR A 325 7.85 1.44 -15.78
N THR A 326 7.88 2.63 -16.31
CA THR A 326 6.74 3.58 -16.31
C THR A 326 5.88 3.51 -17.57
N THR A 327 6.33 2.77 -18.58
CA THR A 327 5.62 2.62 -19.86
C THR A 327 5.25 1.16 -20.04
N ILE A 328 3.95 0.88 -20.07
CA ILE A 328 3.44 -0.47 -20.30
C ILE A 328 3.30 -0.69 -21.80
N PRO A 329 3.93 -1.73 -22.37
CA PRO A 329 3.78 -2.05 -23.79
C PRO A 329 2.34 -2.44 -24.12
N ALA A 330 1.86 -2.06 -25.30
CA ALA A 330 0.55 -2.48 -25.79
C ALA A 330 0.45 -4.02 -25.88
N GLY A 331 -0.63 -4.58 -25.38
CA GLY A 331 -0.85 -6.04 -25.34
C GLY A 331 -0.27 -6.75 -24.12
N ALA A 332 0.41 -6.05 -23.22
CA ALA A 332 0.88 -6.59 -21.95
C ALA A 332 -0.23 -6.58 -20.90
N TRP A 333 -1.27 -7.35 -21.12
CA TRP A 333 -2.46 -7.39 -20.27
C TRP A 333 -2.23 -8.03 -18.90
N ASP A 334 -1.13 -8.72 -18.76
CA ASP A 334 -0.69 -9.35 -17.51
C ASP A 334 -0.08 -8.36 -16.50
N VAL A 335 0.10 -7.09 -16.91
CA VAL A 335 0.58 -6.01 -16.03
C VAL A 335 -0.41 -4.83 -15.93
N ILE A 336 -1.58 -4.93 -16.57
CA ILE A 336 -2.62 -3.89 -16.58
C ILE A 336 -3.83 -4.38 -15.80
N ASP A 337 -4.25 -3.65 -14.77
CA ASP A 337 -5.40 -3.96 -13.91
C ASP A 337 -6.76 -3.59 -14.52
N ALA A 338 -6.90 -3.67 -15.83
CA ALA A 338 -8.15 -3.36 -16.52
C ALA A 338 -9.17 -4.50 -16.45
N VAL A 339 -10.46 -4.14 -16.37
CA VAL A 339 -11.55 -5.11 -16.50
C VAL A 339 -11.64 -5.66 -17.93
N PRO A 340 -12.10 -6.90 -18.12
CA PRO A 340 -12.35 -7.42 -19.45
C PRO A 340 -13.31 -6.53 -20.25
N GLY A 341 -12.96 -6.29 -21.50
CA GLY A 341 -13.73 -5.41 -22.38
C GLY A 341 -13.35 -3.94 -22.30
N ALA A 342 -12.52 -3.52 -21.36
CA ALA A 342 -11.98 -2.14 -21.35
C ALA A 342 -11.08 -1.93 -22.57
N GLU A 343 -11.20 -0.77 -23.20
CA GLU A 343 -10.38 -0.38 -24.33
C GLU A 343 -9.23 0.52 -23.85
N ILE A 344 -7.98 0.09 -24.10
CA ILE A 344 -6.76 0.81 -23.76
C ILE A 344 -5.88 0.82 -25.00
N ASP A 345 -5.48 2.00 -25.46
CA ASP A 345 -4.64 2.20 -26.64
C ASP A 345 -5.15 1.47 -27.91
N GLY A 346 -6.48 1.45 -28.09
CA GLY A 346 -7.13 0.80 -29.23
C GLY A 346 -7.16 -0.73 -29.18
N GLN A 347 -6.83 -1.30 -28.01
CA GLN A 347 -6.91 -2.74 -27.77
C GLN A 347 -7.93 -3.04 -26.67
N VAL A 348 -8.65 -4.14 -26.80
CA VAL A 348 -9.66 -4.58 -25.85
C VAL A 348 -9.05 -5.56 -24.85
N ALA A 349 -9.24 -5.28 -23.56
CA ALA A 349 -8.77 -6.16 -22.49
C ALA A 349 -9.44 -7.52 -22.56
N PRO A 350 -8.66 -8.62 -22.66
CA PRO A 350 -9.20 -9.96 -22.76
C PRO A 350 -9.75 -10.43 -21.41
N LYS A 351 -10.64 -11.42 -21.47
CA LYS A 351 -11.13 -12.13 -20.29
C LYS A 351 -10.04 -12.99 -19.66
N TRP A 352 -10.18 -13.29 -18.38
CA TRP A 352 -9.33 -14.29 -17.73
C TRP A 352 -9.79 -15.70 -18.08
N ARG A 353 -8.88 -16.67 -17.98
CA ARG A 353 -9.13 -18.07 -18.26
C ARG A 353 -8.82 -18.93 -17.05
N PRO A 354 -9.58 -20.00 -16.83
CA PRO A 354 -9.28 -20.97 -15.79
C PRO A 354 -7.88 -21.55 -15.98
N TYR A 355 -7.11 -21.60 -14.90
CA TYR A 355 -5.85 -22.34 -14.85
C TYR A 355 -6.14 -23.82 -14.95
N PHE A 356 -5.47 -24.47 -15.89
CA PHE A 356 -5.57 -25.89 -16.08
C PHE A 356 -4.16 -26.47 -16.23
N ALA A 357 -3.61 -27.05 -15.16
CA ALA A 357 -2.28 -27.65 -15.21
C ALA A 357 -2.30 -28.88 -16.10
N SER A 358 -1.54 -28.83 -17.19
CA SER A 358 -1.33 -30.00 -18.02
C SER A 358 -0.72 -31.12 -17.18
N PRO A 359 -1.19 -32.38 -17.35
CA PRO A 359 -0.67 -33.51 -16.60
C PRO A 359 0.80 -33.80 -16.87
N TRP A 360 1.40 -33.07 -17.78
CA TRP A 360 2.73 -33.39 -18.25
C TRP A 360 3.77 -32.28 -17.95
N SER A 361 4.85 -32.68 -17.31
CA SER A 361 5.96 -31.79 -16.89
C SER A 361 7.32 -32.39 -17.23
N GLY A 362 7.54 -32.82 -18.48
CA GLY A 362 8.82 -33.46 -18.77
C GLY A 362 9.35 -33.20 -20.17
N SER A 363 10.64 -33.47 -20.35
CA SER A 363 11.32 -33.44 -21.64
C SER A 363 11.16 -34.74 -22.43
N SER A 364 10.36 -35.67 -21.94
CA SER A 364 10.13 -36.96 -22.61
C SER A 364 8.65 -37.36 -22.61
N VAL A 365 8.19 -37.94 -23.65
CA VAL A 365 6.84 -38.45 -23.86
C VAL A 365 6.92 -39.93 -24.21
N GLY A 366 6.25 -40.74 -23.39
CA GLY A 366 6.23 -42.19 -23.67
C GLY A 366 7.61 -42.83 -23.82
N GLY A 367 8.61 -42.36 -23.06
CA GLY A 367 10.00 -42.81 -23.15
C GLY A 367 10.78 -42.24 -24.33
N VAL A 368 10.21 -41.37 -25.12
CA VAL A 368 10.89 -40.70 -26.23
C VAL A 368 11.41 -39.36 -25.73
N THR A 369 12.72 -39.19 -25.74
CA THR A 369 13.36 -37.91 -25.42
C THR A 369 13.12 -36.91 -26.53
N VAL A 370 12.60 -35.73 -26.17
CA VAL A 370 12.37 -34.65 -27.12
C VAL A 370 13.60 -33.76 -27.17
N THR A 371 14.24 -33.74 -28.32
CA THR A 371 15.36 -32.82 -28.53
C THR A 371 14.85 -31.46 -29.03
N GLY A 372 15.26 -30.41 -28.32
CA GLY A 372 15.06 -29.06 -28.80
C GLY A 372 13.76 -28.37 -28.38
N ASN A 373 13.16 -28.76 -27.27
CA ASN A 373 12.02 -28.04 -26.65
C ASN A 373 10.83 -27.76 -27.60
N LYS A 374 10.59 -28.64 -28.53
CA LYS A 374 9.59 -28.45 -29.59
C LYS A 374 8.40 -29.36 -29.44
N TYR A 375 8.26 -30.00 -28.28
CA TYR A 375 7.17 -30.90 -28.05
C TYR A 375 6.18 -30.32 -27.08
N ARG A 376 4.97 -30.14 -27.51
CA ARG A 376 3.87 -29.70 -26.67
C ARG A 376 2.90 -30.86 -26.48
N PRO A 377 2.70 -31.38 -25.26
CA PRO A 377 1.65 -32.33 -25.03
C PRO A 377 0.32 -31.63 -25.29
N ASN A 378 -0.58 -32.35 -25.86
CA ASN A 378 -1.90 -31.84 -26.13
C ASN A 378 -2.68 -31.69 -24.80
N ALA A 379 -2.52 -30.57 -24.14
CA ALA A 379 -3.32 -30.20 -22.98
C ALA A 379 -4.79 -29.93 -23.36
N THR A 380 -5.07 -29.84 -24.64
CA THR A 380 -6.39 -29.45 -25.15
C THR A 380 -7.33 -30.62 -25.38
N TYR A 381 -6.90 -31.86 -25.11
CA TYR A 381 -7.73 -33.00 -25.36
C TYR A 381 -8.16 -33.73 -24.08
N MET A 382 -9.11 -33.16 -23.39
CA MET A 382 -9.84 -33.85 -22.33
C MET A 382 -11.33 -33.78 -22.61
N ASP A 383 -11.86 -34.90 -23.05
CA ASP A 383 -13.31 -35.08 -23.00
C ASP A 383 -13.71 -35.46 -21.58
N ILE A 384 -13.87 -34.41 -20.76
CA ILE A 384 -14.27 -34.56 -19.35
C ILE A 384 -15.71 -35.04 -19.22
N THR A 385 -16.46 -35.07 -20.31
CA THR A 385 -17.87 -35.48 -20.30
C THR A 385 -18.05 -37.02 -20.40
N LYS A 386 -17.04 -37.72 -20.87
CA LYS A 386 -17.16 -39.16 -21.21
C LYS A 386 -16.55 -40.11 -20.19
N GLN A 387 -15.92 -39.60 -19.13
CA GLN A 387 -15.26 -40.44 -18.12
C GLN A 387 -15.76 -40.16 -16.71
N PRO A 388 -15.98 -41.18 -15.88
CA PRO A 388 -16.25 -40.96 -14.46
C PRO A 388 -15.02 -40.35 -13.82
N TRP A 389 -15.19 -39.19 -13.15
CA TRP A 389 -14.13 -38.40 -12.53
C TRP A 389 -13.25 -39.18 -11.56
N ALA A 390 -13.78 -40.20 -10.92
CA ALA A 390 -13.07 -41.05 -9.97
C ALA A 390 -11.89 -41.84 -10.54
N ASN A 391 -11.81 -41.97 -11.88
CA ASN A 391 -10.85 -42.85 -12.55
C ASN A 391 -9.96 -42.11 -13.55
N LEU A 392 -9.90 -40.79 -13.49
CA LEU A 392 -9.09 -40.01 -14.41
C LEU A 392 -7.62 -40.12 -14.06
N ASN A 393 -6.87 -40.79 -14.86
CA ASN A 393 -5.43 -40.82 -14.82
C ASN A 393 -4.87 -39.92 -15.93
N TRP A 394 -4.14 -38.91 -15.51
CA TRP A 394 -3.52 -37.94 -16.39
C TRP A 394 -2.28 -38.49 -17.11
N ARG A 395 -2.38 -39.66 -17.64
CA ARG A 395 -1.31 -40.25 -18.46
C ARG A 395 -1.57 -40.02 -19.94
N MET A 396 -0.53 -39.60 -20.63
CA MET A 396 -0.48 -39.81 -22.08
C MET A 396 -0.44 -41.29 -22.32
N GLN A 397 -1.43 -41.81 -23.02
CA GLN A 397 -1.39 -43.21 -23.46
C GLN A 397 -0.31 -43.36 -24.51
N ASN A 398 0.65 -44.19 -24.21
CA ASN A 398 1.71 -44.55 -25.10
C ASN A 398 1.12 -45.49 -26.17
N ASP A 399 0.65 -44.90 -27.27
CA ASP A 399 0.40 -45.72 -28.45
C ASP A 399 1.69 -45.77 -29.25
N SER A 400 2.40 -46.85 -29.08
CA SER A 400 3.68 -47.10 -29.73
C SER A 400 3.59 -47.26 -31.26
N SER A 401 2.40 -47.34 -31.81
CA SER A 401 2.22 -47.64 -33.22
C SER A 401 1.98 -46.43 -34.12
N THR A 402 1.37 -45.40 -33.62
CA THR A 402 1.12 -44.19 -34.40
C THR A 402 0.78 -43.03 -33.53
N TYR A 403 1.59 -41.97 -33.56
CA TYR A 403 1.22 -40.67 -32.99
C TYR A 403 0.04 -40.01 -33.73
N THR A 404 -0.71 -40.77 -34.45
CA THR A 404 -1.88 -40.33 -35.20
C THR A 404 -3.17 -40.46 -34.43
N SER A 405 -3.15 -41.02 -33.24
CA SER A 405 -4.35 -41.18 -32.45
C SER A 405 -4.24 -40.50 -31.10
N LYS A 406 -4.99 -39.45 -30.96
CA LYS A 406 -5.68 -38.98 -29.77
C LYS A 406 -4.85 -39.05 -28.48
N ALA A 407 -4.13 -38.03 -28.23
CA ALA A 407 -2.96 -38.08 -27.39
C ALA A 407 -3.22 -38.16 -25.92
N VAL A 408 -4.30 -37.78 -25.41
CA VAL A 408 -4.56 -37.90 -23.99
C VAL A 408 -5.74 -38.80 -23.78
N ARG A 409 -5.47 -40.09 -23.69
CA ARG A 409 -6.42 -40.98 -23.09
C ARG A 409 -6.15 -41.11 -21.61
N TYR A 410 -7.21 -41.08 -20.86
CA TYR A 410 -7.17 -41.41 -19.45
C TYR A 410 -6.85 -42.91 -19.32
N ASP A 411 -5.81 -43.19 -18.56
CA ASP A 411 -5.54 -44.59 -18.21
C ASP A 411 -6.50 -44.99 -17.09
N THR A 412 -7.55 -45.70 -17.50
CA THR A 412 -8.56 -46.22 -16.58
C THR A 412 -8.04 -47.32 -15.64
N SER A 413 -6.79 -47.77 -15.82
CA SER A 413 -6.18 -48.82 -14.98
C SER A 413 -5.70 -48.29 -13.61
N TYR A 414 -5.70 -46.99 -13.40
CA TYR A 414 -5.32 -46.40 -12.10
C TYR A 414 -6.54 -46.15 -11.22
N SER A 415 -7.06 -47.21 -10.66
CA SER A 415 -8.25 -47.21 -9.81
C SER A 415 -8.05 -46.70 -8.39
N SER A 416 -6.87 -46.16 -8.03
CA SER A 416 -6.53 -45.92 -6.65
C SER A 416 -6.18 -44.46 -6.28
N LEU A 417 -6.42 -43.49 -7.15
CA LEU A 417 -6.21 -42.12 -6.80
C LEU A 417 -7.42 -41.60 -6.01
N THR A 418 -7.31 -41.68 -4.69
CA THR A 418 -8.27 -41.06 -3.78
C THR A 418 -8.04 -39.54 -3.73
N ALA A 419 -9.05 -38.79 -3.34
CA ALA A 419 -8.90 -37.34 -3.14
C ALA A 419 -7.67 -37.01 -2.28
N SER A 420 -7.37 -37.82 -1.27
CA SER A 420 -6.19 -37.67 -0.40
C SER A 420 -4.85 -37.85 -1.12
N SER A 421 -4.78 -38.55 -2.25
CA SER A 421 -3.53 -38.67 -3.03
C SER A 421 -3.25 -37.46 -3.94
N HIS A 422 -4.28 -36.66 -4.24
CA HIS A 422 -4.17 -35.45 -5.05
C HIS A 422 -3.97 -34.18 -4.22
N TYR A 423 -4.35 -34.23 -2.97
CA TYR A 423 -4.22 -33.10 -2.05
C TYR A 423 -3.31 -33.46 -0.89
N LYS A 424 -2.33 -32.62 -0.65
CA LYS A 424 -1.55 -32.63 0.58
C LYS A 424 -1.86 -31.32 1.31
N ASP A 425 -2.36 -31.43 2.51
CA ASP A 425 -2.67 -30.27 3.36
C ASP A 425 -3.60 -29.24 2.68
N GLY A 426 -4.53 -29.69 1.85
CA GLY A 426 -5.49 -28.84 1.15
C GLY A 426 -5.01 -28.26 -0.18
N VAL A 427 -3.76 -28.50 -0.57
CA VAL A 427 -3.21 -28.05 -1.86
C VAL A 427 -3.12 -29.21 -2.84
N ALA A 428 -3.54 -28.97 -4.09
CA ALA A 428 -3.42 -29.98 -5.14
C ALA A 428 -1.96 -30.18 -5.55
N THR A 429 -1.48 -31.39 -5.39
CA THR A 429 -0.11 -31.79 -5.76
C THR A 429 -0.03 -32.38 -7.17
N THR A 430 -1.16 -32.76 -7.72
CA THR A 430 -1.28 -33.34 -9.05
C THR A 430 -2.60 -32.89 -9.70
N GLY A 431 -2.77 -33.20 -10.98
CA GLY A 431 -4.02 -32.90 -11.71
C GLY A 431 -4.15 -31.41 -12.13
N PRO A 432 -5.34 -31.03 -12.61
CA PRO A 432 -5.55 -29.73 -13.24
C PRO A 432 -5.36 -28.53 -12.30
N ASN A 433 -5.49 -28.75 -11.01
CA ASN A 433 -5.32 -27.70 -9.99
C ASN A 433 -3.93 -27.74 -9.32
N LYS A 434 -2.96 -28.42 -9.93
CA LYS A 434 -1.62 -28.56 -9.33
C LYS A 434 -1.04 -27.21 -8.95
N ASN A 435 -0.60 -27.12 -7.70
CA ASN A 435 0.01 -25.92 -7.11
C ASN A 435 -0.89 -24.66 -7.13
N CYS A 436 -2.20 -24.84 -7.21
CA CYS A 436 -3.15 -23.76 -6.99
C CYS A 436 -3.19 -23.44 -5.48
N PRO A 437 -2.79 -22.22 -5.07
CA PRO A 437 -2.74 -21.87 -3.65
C PRO A 437 -4.12 -21.67 -3.03
N ASN A 438 -4.16 -21.33 -1.75
CA ASN A 438 -5.40 -20.95 -1.08
C ASN A 438 -6.09 -19.78 -1.82
N GLU A 439 -7.43 -19.78 -1.80
CA GLU A 439 -8.22 -18.71 -2.44
C GLU A 439 -7.95 -17.35 -1.77
N ALA A 440 -7.74 -16.31 -2.57
CA ALA A 440 -7.55 -14.95 -2.08
C ALA A 440 -8.73 -14.49 -1.20
N LYS A 441 -8.51 -13.50 -0.36
CA LYS A 441 -9.55 -12.85 0.43
C LYS A 441 -9.74 -11.42 -0.02
N LEU A 442 -10.98 -11.08 -0.36
CA LEU A 442 -11.36 -9.70 -0.67
C LEU A 442 -11.21 -8.81 0.56
N LEU A 443 -11.21 -7.51 0.34
CA LEU A 443 -11.14 -6.50 1.39
C LEU A 443 -12.25 -6.72 2.44
N THR A 444 -11.85 -7.19 3.62
CA THR A 444 -12.71 -7.48 4.76
C THR A 444 -12.44 -6.48 5.85
N GLN A 445 -13.48 -5.89 6.44
CA GLN A 445 -13.33 -4.99 7.58
C GLN A 445 -12.75 -5.77 8.77
N ILE A 446 -11.77 -5.19 9.45
CA ILE A 446 -11.07 -5.84 10.56
C ILE A 446 -11.63 -5.46 11.92
N ASP A 447 -12.94 -5.62 12.06
CA ASP A 447 -13.57 -5.73 13.38
C ASP A 447 -13.22 -7.07 14.06
N ALA A 448 -13.86 -7.39 15.17
CA ALA A 448 -13.56 -8.62 15.92
C ALA A 448 -13.80 -9.89 15.09
N ASP A 449 -14.87 -9.92 14.28
CA ASP A 449 -15.21 -11.06 13.44
C ASP A 449 -14.26 -11.16 12.23
N GLY A 450 -13.90 -10.02 11.64
CA GLY A 450 -12.96 -9.93 10.51
C GLY A 450 -11.57 -10.41 10.89
N VAL A 451 -11.04 -9.99 12.03
CA VAL A 451 -9.72 -10.45 12.53
C VAL A 451 -9.74 -11.96 12.79
N THR A 452 -10.79 -12.47 13.42
CA THR A 452 -10.93 -13.93 13.68
C THR A 452 -11.00 -14.72 12.38
N THR A 453 -11.76 -14.23 11.40
CA THR A 453 -11.93 -14.88 10.10
C THR A 453 -10.62 -14.87 9.30
N LEU A 454 -9.93 -13.73 9.21
CA LEU A 454 -8.67 -13.62 8.49
C LEU A 454 -7.54 -14.35 9.23
N GLY A 455 -7.50 -14.32 10.56
CA GLY A 455 -6.52 -15.06 11.35
C GLY A 455 -6.64 -16.58 11.12
N SER A 456 -7.85 -17.12 11.18
CA SER A 456 -8.10 -18.54 10.87
C SER A 456 -7.73 -18.90 9.41
N TYR A 457 -7.95 -17.96 8.50
CA TYR A 457 -7.55 -18.13 7.11
C TYR A 457 -6.02 -18.13 6.95
N ILE A 458 -5.31 -17.25 7.64
CA ILE A 458 -3.84 -17.19 7.64
C ILE A 458 -3.26 -18.52 8.16
N ASP A 459 -3.80 -19.07 9.23
CA ASP A 459 -3.37 -20.38 9.76
C ASP A 459 -3.57 -21.53 8.76
N ALA A 460 -4.50 -21.39 7.82
CA ALA A 460 -4.78 -22.38 6.79
C ALA A 460 -3.89 -22.24 5.53
N LEU A 461 -3.03 -21.21 5.43
CA LEU A 461 -2.11 -21.04 4.30
C LEU A 461 -1.08 -22.17 4.25
N LYS A 462 -0.82 -22.67 3.04
CA LYS A 462 0.10 -23.80 2.83
C LYS A 462 1.07 -23.53 1.69
N PRO A 463 2.35 -23.90 1.87
CA PRO A 463 3.37 -23.75 0.82
C PRO A 463 3.11 -24.63 -0.39
N THR A 464 3.27 -24.06 -1.59
CA THR A 464 3.14 -24.81 -2.85
C THR A 464 3.76 -24.08 -4.05
N GLY A 465 4.28 -24.84 -5.00
CA GLY A 465 4.68 -24.34 -6.32
C GLY A 465 5.94 -23.49 -6.37
N GLY A 466 6.16 -22.88 -7.52
CA GLY A 466 7.29 -21.98 -7.80
C GLY A 466 6.94 -20.50 -7.54
N THR A 467 7.92 -19.60 -7.70
CA THR A 467 7.84 -18.21 -7.26
C THR A 467 7.67 -17.25 -8.43
N TYR A 468 6.52 -16.58 -8.47
CA TYR A 468 6.16 -15.59 -9.49
C TYR A 468 5.71 -14.27 -8.81
N HIS A 469 6.67 -13.40 -8.51
CA HIS A 469 6.42 -12.11 -7.85
C HIS A 469 5.43 -11.23 -8.62
N ASP A 470 5.52 -11.25 -9.94
CA ASP A 470 4.64 -10.51 -10.84
C ASP A 470 3.17 -10.94 -10.73
N LEU A 471 2.89 -12.24 -10.60
CA LEU A 471 1.52 -12.73 -10.40
C LEU A 471 0.94 -12.26 -9.08
N GLY A 472 1.72 -12.38 -8.00
CA GLY A 472 1.29 -11.90 -6.68
C GLY A 472 0.99 -10.41 -6.71
N MET A 473 1.93 -9.61 -7.22
CA MET A 473 1.80 -8.15 -7.28
C MET A 473 0.65 -7.70 -8.19
N TYR A 474 0.46 -8.37 -9.34
CA TYR A 474 -0.65 -8.08 -10.24
C TYR A 474 -2.01 -8.24 -9.54
N TRP A 475 -2.22 -9.36 -8.85
CA TRP A 475 -3.49 -9.62 -8.16
C TRP A 475 -3.65 -8.79 -6.90
N GLY A 476 -2.54 -8.43 -6.24
CA GLY A 476 -2.56 -7.44 -5.18
C GLY A 476 -3.06 -6.08 -5.67
N LEU A 477 -2.51 -5.60 -6.78
CA LEU A 477 -2.96 -4.37 -7.43
C LEU A 477 -4.41 -4.47 -7.89
N ALA A 478 -4.79 -5.53 -8.60
CA ALA A 478 -6.14 -5.74 -9.10
C ALA A 478 -7.19 -5.85 -7.99
N LEU A 479 -6.82 -6.31 -6.80
CA LEU A 479 -7.74 -6.41 -5.68
C LEU A 479 -7.95 -5.08 -4.96
N ILE A 480 -6.93 -4.21 -4.92
CA ILE A 480 -6.99 -2.96 -4.17
C ILE A 480 -7.33 -1.73 -5.02
N SER A 481 -7.10 -1.81 -6.31
CA SER A 481 -7.35 -0.70 -7.24
C SER A 481 -8.83 -0.31 -7.28
N PRO A 482 -9.17 0.97 -7.34
CA PRO A 482 -10.57 1.40 -7.39
C PRO A 482 -11.25 1.07 -8.73
N GLY A 483 -10.49 0.92 -9.80
CA GLY A 483 -11.01 0.68 -11.16
C GLY A 483 -10.86 -0.75 -11.67
N ALA A 484 -10.31 -1.64 -10.89
CA ALA A 484 -10.01 -3.02 -11.25
C ALA A 484 -11.22 -3.95 -11.12
N PRO A 485 -11.06 -5.27 -11.38
CA PRO A 485 -12.20 -6.19 -11.44
C PRO A 485 -13.05 -6.26 -10.18
N PHE A 486 -12.52 -5.82 -9.06
CA PHE A 486 -13.27 -5.73 -7.80
C PHE A 486 -13.55 -4.25 -7.50
N PRO A 487 -14.81 -3.79 -7.61
CA PRO A 487 -15.13 -2.38 -7.37
C PRO A 487 -14.87 -2.02 -5.92
N ASN A 488 -13.99 -1.05 -5.71
CA ASN A 488 -13.64 -0.52 -4.39
C ASN A 488 -14.08 0.93 -4.26
N ASP A 489 -14.64 1.27 -3.11
CA ASP A 489 -15.07 2.63 -2.83
C ASP A 489 -13.89 3.61 -2.88
N SER A 490 -14.11 4.76 -3.51
CA SER A 490 -13.14 5.87 -3.46
C SER A 490 -13.31 6.72 -2.21
N THR A 491 -14.53 6.77 -1.68
CA THR A 491 -14.91 7.44 -0.42
C THR A 491 -15.85 6.54 0.38
N TYR A 492 -15.89 6.70 1.68
CA TYR A 492 -16.77 5.92 2.54
C TYR A 492 -17.08 6.67 3.85
N LEU A 493 -18.30 6.52 4.33
CA LEU A 493 -18.73 6.83 5.68
C LEU A 493 -19.77 5.77 6.10
N ALA A 494 -19.65 5.22 7.29
CA ALA A 494 -20.55 4.19 7.77
C ALA A 494 -22.01 4.72 7.91
N PRO A 495 -23.03 3.91 7.59
CA PRO A 495 -24.42 4.29 7.77
C PRO A 495 -24.72 4.73 9.21
N GLY A 496 -25.47 5.82 9.34
CA GLY A 496 -25.86 6.38 10.65
C GLY A 496 -24.86 7.38 11.24
N HIS A 497 -23.70 7.57 10.63
CA HIS A 497 -22.76 8.63 11.00
C HIS A 497 -23.08 9.93 10.24
N THR A 498 -22.78 11.06 10.88
CA THR A 498 -22.98 12.40 10.32
C THR A 498 -21.64 12.96 9.83
N GLY A 499 -21.64 13.63 8.69
CA GLY A 499 -20.45 14.23 8.11
C GLY A 499 -20.33 13.94 6.61
N GLU A 500 -19.19 14.31 6.05
CA GLU A 500 -18.85 14.01 4.66
C GLU A 500 -18.13 12.67 4.55
N GLU A 501 -18.38 11.94 3.45
CA GLU A 501 -17.60 10.75 3.12
C GLU A 501 -16.12 11.11 3.01
N ARG A 502 -15.26 10.25 3.55
CA ARG A 502 -13.82 10.42 3.54
C ARG A 502 -13.16 9.52 2.52
N GLY A 503 -12.08 10.00 1.93
CA GLY A 503 -11.27 9.24 0.99
C GLY A 503 -10.70 7.96 1.60
N VAL A 504 -10.25 7.05 0.73
CA VAL A 504 -9.65 5.77 1.11
C VAL A 504 -8.16 5.77 0.77
N ASN A 505 -7.31 5.63 1.78
CA ASN A 505 -5.89 5.38 1.58
C ASN A 505 -5.65 3.90 1.33
N ARG A 506 -4.82 3.60 0.33
CA ARG A 506 -4.55 2.23 -0.11
C ARG A 506 -3.10 1.84 0.10
N TYR A 507 -2.91 0.65 0.67
CA TYR A 507 -1.59 0.10 0.98
C TYR A 507 -1.47 -1.31 0.44
N LEU A 508 -0.37 -1.57 -0.27
CA LEU A 508 0.01 -2.88 -0.75
C LEU A 508 1.24 -3.34 0.03
N VAL A 509 1.15 -4.46 0.71
CA VAL A 509 2.26 -5.07 1.44
C VAL A 509 2.67 -6.34 0.72
N PHE A 510 3.82 -6.32 0.07
CA PHE A 510 4.36 -7.45 -0.67
C PHE A 510 5.46 -8.14 0.14
N MET A 511 5.36 -9.46 0.29
CA MET A 511 6.36 -10.26 0.99
C MET A 511 6.78 -11.46 0.13
N SER A 512 8.07 -11.75 0.09
CA SER A 512 8.63 -12.97 -0.50
C SER A 512 9.85 -13.45 0.27
N ASP A 513 9.99 -14.79 0.35
CA ASP A 513 11.15 -15.49 0.95
C ASP A 513 12.15 -15.99 -0.11
N GLY A 514 11.85 -15.81 -1.39
CA GLY A 514 12.57 -16.46 -2.48
C GLY A 514 12.97 -15.57 -3.63
N GLU A 515 13.83 -16.13 -4.45
CA GLU A 515 14.11 -15.62 -5.79
C GLU A 515 12.92 -15.89 -6.72
N ILE A 516 12.78 -15.09 -7.75
CA ILE A 516 11.89 -15.42 -8.87
C ILE A 516 12.34 -16.76 -9.43
N ASP A 517 11.50 -17.76 -9.26
CA ASP A 517 11.73 -19.13 -9.77
C ASP A 517 10.54 -19.59 -10.61
N PRO A 518 10.46 -19.15 -11.87
CA PRO A 518 9.35 -19.48 -12.74
C PRO A 518 9.35 -20.96 -13.12
N GLY A 519 10.47 -21.63 -12.95
CA GLY A 519 10.61 -23.03 -13.33
C GLY A 519 10.31 -23.27 -14.80
N ILE A 520 10.32 -24.52 -15.18
CA ILE A 520 9.96 -24.98 -16.53
C ILE A 520 8.60 -25.70 -16.55
N SER A 521 7.95 -25.78 -15.40
CA SER A 521 6.65 -26.43 -15.22
C SER A 521 5.49 -25.54 -15.62
N TYR A 522 4.31 -26.09 -15.58
CA TYR A 522 3.09 -25.36 -15.83
C TYR A 522 2.84 -24.31 -14.72
N SER A 523 2.49 -23.11 -15.14
CA SER A 523 2.16 -21.98 -14.26
C SER A 523 0.96 -21.21 -14.83
N ALA A 524 0.60 -20.11 -14.22
CA ALA A 524 -0.38 -19.18 -14.78
C ALA A 524 0.04 -18.64 -16.18
N TYR A 525 1.32 -18.70 -16.52
CA TYR A 525 1.83 -18.40 -17.86
C TYR A 525 1.91 -19.65 -18.76
N SER A 526 1.19 -20.71 -18.40
CA SER A 526 1.20 -21.97 -19.11
C SER A 526 2.55 -22.70 -19.03
N GLN A 527 2.90 -23.50 -20.01
CA GLN A 527 4.17 -24.24 -20.01
C GLN A 527 5.26 -23.46 -20.70
N TYR A 528 6.16 -22.92 -19.90
CA TYR A 528 7.19 -22.01 -20.37
C TYR A 528 8.01 -22.56 -21.55
N LEU A 529 8.47 -23.78 -21.46
CA LEU A 529 9.33 -24.37 -22.50
C LEU A 529 8.67 -24.43 -23.89
N TRP A 530 7.38 -24.27 -23.98
CA TRP A 530 6.64 -24.46 -25.24
C TRP A 530 5.85 -23.22 -25.64
N ASP A 531 5.26 -22.56 -24.67
CA ASP A 531 4.37 -21.43 -24.96
C ASP A 531 5.13 -20.12 -25.13
N HIS A 532 6.31 -19.99 -24.54
CA HIS A 532 7.19 -18.83 -24.67
C HIS A 532 6.48 -17.47 -24.50
N ARG A 533 5.49 -17.41 -23.60
CA ARG A 533 4.62 -16.24 -23.48
C ARG A 533 5.36 -14.98 -23.04
N THR A 534 6.36 -15.13 -22.19
CA THR A 534 7.10 -14.00 -21.60
C THR A 534 8.47 -13.79 -22.23
N LYS A 535 8.97 -14.77 -22.99
CA LYS A 535 10.29 -14.72 -23.61
C LYS A 535 10.34 -15.61 -24.85
N SER A 536 11.04 -15.18 -25.86
CA SER A 536 11.09 -15.86 -27.17
C SER A 536 12.06 -17.05 -27.26
N ASN A 537 12.78 -17.37 -26.19
CA ASN A 537 13.75 -18.47 -26.18
C ASN A 537 13.55 -19.42 -24.99
N THR A 538 14.40 -20.46 -24.89
CA THR A 538 14.26 -21.56 -23.93
C THR A 538 14.95 -21.37 -22.59
N THR A 539 15.54 -20.20 -22.33
CA THR A 539 16.13 -19.93 -21.03
C THR A 539 15.07 -19.41 -20.06
N GLU A 540 15.19 -19.75 -18.78
CA GLU A 540 14.24 -19.30 -17.76
C GLU A 540 14.01 -17.79 -17.80
N PRO A 541 12.74 -17.34 -17.75
CA PRO A 541 12.39 -15.93 -17.95
C PRO A 541 12.46 -15.11 -16.66
N LYS A 542 13.47 -15.30 -15.82
CA LYS A 542 13.61 -14.58 -14.53
C LYS A 542 13.66 -13.07 -14.69
N ALA A 543 14.37 -12.58 -15.70
CA ALA A 543 14.49 -11.13 -15.96
C ALA A 543 13.16 -10.54 -16.47
N GLU A 544 12.43 -11.30 -17.28
CA GLU A 544 11.15 -10.90 -17.84
C GLU A 544 10.06 -10.83 -16.77
N HIS A 545 10.02 -11.78 -15.83
CA HIS A 545 9.11 -11.74 -14.67
C HIS A 545 9.49 -10.63 -13.69
N ARG A 546 10.78 -10.38 -13.50
CA ARG A 546 11.25 -9.25 -12.68
C ARG A 546 10.84 -7.90 -13.28
N GLY A 547 10.99 -7.74 -14.60
CA GLY A 547 10.54 -6.54 -15.30
C GLY A 547 9.04 -6.29 -15.13
N ARG A 548 8.21 -7.34 -15.24
CA ARG A 548 6.76 -7.28 -14.98
C ARG A 548 6.45 -6.88 -13.56
N PHE A 549 7.08 -7.52 -12.59
CA PHE A 549 6.93 -7.19 -11.18
C PHE A 549 7.18 -5.70 -10.91
N LEU A 550 8.31 -5.17 -11.37
CA LEU A 550 8.65 -3.76 -11.19
C LEU A 550 7.70 -2.81 -11.94
N MET A 551 7.22 -3.22 -13.12
CA MET A 551 6.23 -2.45 -13.87
C MET A 551 4.90 -2.35 -13.12
N ILE A 552 4.43 -3.43 -12.51
CA ILE A 552 3.21 -3.44 -11.70
C ILE A 552 3.40 -2.60 -10.43
N CYS A 553 4.56 -2.66 -9.79
CA CYS A 553 4.88 -1.81 -8.65
C CYS A 553 4.78 -0.33 -9.00
N LYS A 554 5.33 0.07 -10.16
CA LYS A 554 5.23 1.45 -10.64
C LYS A 554 3.79 1.84 -10.98
N ALA A 555 3.02 0.94 -11.58
CA ALA A 555 1.59 1.17 -11.85
C ALA A 555 0.81 1.41 -10.55
N ALA A 556 1.05 0.63 -9.49
CA ALA A 556 0.45 0.84 -8.18
C ALA A 556 0.81 2.21 -7.59
N GLN A 557 2.10 2.58 -7.62
CA GLN A 557 2.59 3.87 -7.12
C GLN A 557 1.99 5.05 -7.91
N MET A 558 1.84 4.94 -9.22
CA MET A 558 1.22 5.96 -10.08
C MET A 558 -0.27 6.15 -9.78
N GLN A 559 -0.96 5.13 -9.28
CA GLN A 559 -2.34 5.22 -8.80
C GLN A 559 -2.44 5.78 -7.38
N GLY A 560 -1.33 6.18 -6.75
CA GLY A 560 -1.30 6.68 -5.38
C GLY A 560 -1.41 5.58 -4.31
N ILE A 561 -1.25 4.31 -4.70
CA ILE A 561 -1.21 3.19 -3.77
C ILE A 561 0.18 3.12 -3.15
N LYS A 562 0.25 3.11 -1.83
CA LYS A 562 1.52 2.98 -1.12
C LYS A 562 1.94 1.52 -1.05
N VAL A 563 3.14 1.22 -1.54
CA VAL A 563 3.71 -0.13 -1.57
C VAL A 563 4.78 -0.26 -0.51
N ALA A 564 4.61 -1.18 0.42
CA ALA A 564 5.64 -1.63 1.36
C ALA A 564 6.09 -3.05 0.97
N THR A 565 7.38 -3.34 1.11
CA THR A 565 7.94 -4.63 0.72
C THR A 565 8.78 -5.26 1.80
N VAL A 566 8.72 -6.58 1.91
CA VAL A 566 9.52 -7.36 2.84
C VAL A 566 10.23 -8.48 2.07
N ALA A 567 11.56 -8.42 2.03
CA ALA A 567 12.40 -9.51 1.56
C ALA A 567 12.78 -10.38 2.76
N PHE A 568 12.22 -11.59 2.83
CA PHE A 568 12.37 -12.50 3.96
C PHE A 568 13.22 -13.69 3.55
N ALA A 569 14.36 -13.82 4.03
CA ALA A 569 15.35 -14.90 4.11
C ALA A 569 16.76 -14.46 3.69
N THR A 570 17.76 -15.14 4.21
CA THR A 570 19.18 -14.96 3.87
C THR A 570 19.50 -15.45 2.46
N SER A 571 18.68 -16.35 1.93
CA SER A 571 18.92 -17.06 0.66
C SER A 571 18.47 -16.31 -0.60
N ILE A 572 17.81 -15.16 -0.46
CA ILE A 572 17.38 -14.38 -1.63
C ILE A 572 18.60 -13.76 -2.32
N GLY A 573 18.78 -14.04 -3.60
CA GLY A 573 19.85 -13.46 -4.41
C GLY A 573 19.76 -11.93 -4.49
N THR A 574 20.92 -11.29 -4.56
CA THR A 574 21.02 -9.81 -4.52
C THR A 574 20.14 -9.14 -5.57
N THR A 575 19.99 -9.74 -6.74
CA THR A 575 19.19 -9.16 -7.86
C THR A 575 17.71 -9.08 -7.51
N ASP A 576 17.11 -10.14 -6.97
CA ASP A 576 15.71 -10.18 -6.62
C ASP A 576 15.44 -9.41 -5.31
N LYS A 577 16.36 -9.49 -4.34
CA LYS A 577 16.32 -8.65 -3.14
C LYS A 577 16.30 -7.16 -3.49
N ASN A 578 17.10 -6.71 -4.47
CA ASN A 578 17.09 -5.33 -4.94
C ASN A 578 15.79 -4.99 -5.67
N ALA A 579 15.23 -5.89 -6.47
CA ALA A 579 13.95 -5.67 -7.14
C ALA A 579 12.79 -5.53 -6.13
N ILE A 580 12.77 -6.36 -5.07
CA ILE A 580 11.80 -6.23 -3.99
C ILE A 580 11.92 -4.86 -3.30
N LYS A 581 13.15 -4.40 -3.02
CA LYS A 581 13.37 -3.05 -2.45
C LYS A 581 12.95 -1.94 -3.41
N GLU A 582 13.23 -2.06 -4.71
CA GLU A 582 12.86 -1.07 -5.72
C GLU A 582 11.34 -0.96 -5.90
N CYS A 583 10.60 -2.02 -5.63
CA CYS A 583 9.15 -2.05 -5.66
C CYS A 583 8.51 -1.17 -4.56
N ALA A 584 9.18 -0.92 -3.45
CA ALA A 584 8.67 -0.08 -2.37
C ALA A 584 8.46 1.37 -2.81
N SER A 585 7.48 2.05 -2.22
CA SER A 585 7.17 3.45 -2.52
C SER A 585 8.28 4.41 -2.07
N SER A 586 9.01 4.04 -1.02
CA SER A 586 10.19 4.76 -0.53
C SER A 586 11.20 3.77 0.07
N PRO A 587 12.46 4.16 0.25
CA PRO A 587 13.43 3.32 0.95
C PRO A 587 13.01 2.92 2.37
N ASP A 588 12.22 3.77 3.05
CA ASP A 588 11.72 3.51 4.40
C ASP A 588 10.57 2.47 4.42
N ASP A 589 9.98 2.18 3.27
CA ASP A 589 8.94 1.17 3.09
C ASP A 589 9.52 -0.19 2.62
N ALA A 590 10.84 -0.30 2.49
CA ALA A 590 11.54 -1.51 2.05
C ALA A 590 12.24 -2.19 3.21
N TYR A 591 11.75 -3.35 3.61
CA TYR A 591 12.25 -4.11 4.76
C TYR A 591 13.02 -5.35 4.30
N VAL A 592 13.98 -5.75 5.12
CA VAL A 592 14.70 -7.03 4.98
C VAL A 592 14.61 -7.73 6.32
N ALA A 593 14.15 -8.95 6.30
CA ALA A 593 14.04 -9.81 7.47
C ALA A 593 14.88 -11.08 7.24
N GLU A 594 15.73 -11.41 8.18
CA GLU A 594 16.59 -12.61 8.12
C GLU A 594 16.16 -13.65 9.15
N THR A 595 15.34 -13.25 10.11
CA THR A 595 14.78 -14.10 11.16
C THR A 595 13.25 -13.93 11.24
N ALA A 596 12.57 -14.82 11.96
CA ALA A 596 11.15 -14.70 12.25
C ALA A 596 10.84 -13.40 13.03
N GLU A 597 11.73 -13.01 13.94
CA GLU A 597 11.59 -11.78 14.73
C GLU A 597 11.72 -10.53 13.85
N ASP A 598 12.69 -10.50 12.93
CA ASP A 598 12.82 -9.40 11.96
C ASP A 598 11.58 -9.27 11.07
N LEU A 599 10.99 -10.42 10.65
CA LEU A 599 9.77 -10.42 9.87
C LEU A 599 8.61 -9.81 10.65
N ASN A 600 8.47 -10.22 11.89
CA ASN A 600 7.45 -9.69 12.79
C ASN A 600 7.63 -8.18 13.02
N GLU A 601 8.86 -7.73 13.33
CA GLU A 601 9.15 -6.30 13.45
C GLU A 601 8.84 -5.50 12.17
N ALA A 602 9.12 -6.06 11.00
CA ALA A 602 8.82 -5.41 9.73
C ALA A 602 7.30 -5.22 9.57
N PHE A 603 6.51 -6.26 9.83
CA PHE A 603 5.05 -6.19 9.74
C PHE A 603 4.47 -5.22 10.76
N GLN A 604 4.97 -5.22 12.00
CA GLN A 604 4.56 -4.25 13.03
C GLN A 604 4.86 -2.81 12.59
N LYS A 605 6.06 -2.53 12.09
CA LYS A 605 6.45 -1.20 11.60
C LYS A 605 5.56 -0.74 10.44
N ILE A 606 5.25 -1.65 9.51
CA ILE A 606 4.32 -1.35 8.40
C ILE A 606 2.94 -1.01 8.93
N ALA A 607 2.37 -1.82 9.83
CA ALA A 607 1.06 -1.59 10.42
C ALA A 607 1.00 -0.26 11.19
N GLN A 608 2.02 0.03 12.00
CA GLN A 608 2.16 1.30 12.71
C GLN A 608 2.23 2.48 11.73
N ASN A 609 3.04 2.39 10.67
CA ASN A 609 3.16 3.45 9.66
C ASN A 609 1.81 3.70 8.95
N ILE A 610 1.02 2.68 8.70
CA ILE A 610 -0.35 2.82 8.20
C ILE A 610 -1.20 3.64 9.17
N GLY A 611 -1.05 3.44 10.48
CA GLY A 611 -1.72 4.20 11.53
C GLY A 611 -1.22 5.66 11.67
N TYR A 612 0.09 5.89 11.57
CA TYR A 612 0.70 7.20 11.83
C TYR A 612 0.63 8.20 10.68
N LEU A 613 0.55 7.77 9.43
CA LEU A 613 0.51 8.67 8.25
C LEU A 613 -0.76 9.53 8.14
N ARG A 614 -1.48 9.74 9.25
CA ARG A 614 -2.81 10.34 9.29
C ARG A 614 -2.95 11.61 10.08
N VAL A 615 -1.88 12.12 10.60
CA VAL A 615 -1.88 13.49 11.11
C VAL A 615 -1.62 14.41 9.93
N SER A 616 -2.63 14.60 9.08
CA SER A 616 -2.56 15.61 8.03
C SER A 616 -3.24 16.88 8.51
N LYS A 617 -2.59 17.99 8.16
CA LYS A 617 -2.91 19.39 8.42
C LYS A 617 -4.38 19.72 8.38
#